data_9572ac0617a1ab7c8d140de16654cd3f
#
_entry.id   9572ac0617a1ab7c8d140de16654cd3f
#
_cell.length_a   1.000
_cell.length_b   1.000
_cell.length_c   1.000
_cell.angle_alpha   90.00
_cell.angle_beta   90.00
_cell.angle_gamma   90.00
#
_symmetry.space_group_name_H-M   'P 1'
#
loop_
_entity.id
_entity.type
_entity.pdbx_description
1 polymer ?
#
loop_
_entity_poly.entity_id
_entity_poly.type
_entity_poly.pdbx_seq_one_letter_code
_entity_poly.pdbx_strand_id
1 'polypeptide(L)'
;MPTTVSAPETLSETRTQTRELLLQTALSMLEQGWFPSITELANASGVSRATAYRYFPSQAALVSTVVDESLGPVLQWQPTSTSVEARVNELLDFAYPRMEQHEGALRAALQVALHQWANERARRAQDEPKYRRGNRRRLLTLAVEPMVRAGVDPAVAERLAQALSLLYGTEAMVVLKDIWGLDFRQFMNVIKWMSSALVRATLAQAGGAAGAGGGAEAGAGGAGVAEGAAQGAAEGTAEGTAAAGGGAAREQV
;
A
#
# COMPACT_ATOMS: atom_id res chain seq x y z
N MET A 1 -10.11 -3.47 -60.66
CA MET A 1 -10.29 -2.58 -59.52
C MET A 1 -9.40 -3.05 -58.39
N PRO A 2 -8.26 -2.40 -58.11
CA PRO A 2 -7.46 -2.77 -56.94
C PRO A 2 -8.07 -2.16 -55.67
N THR A 3 -8.34 -2.99 -54.71
CA THR A 3 -8.88 -2.62 -53.38
C THR A 3 -7.80 -1.91 -52.57
N THR A 4 -8.01 -0.64 -52.32
CA THR A 4 -7.15 0.21 -51.46
C THR A 4 -7.28 -0.28 -50.02
N VAL A 5 -6.28 -1.03 -49.52
CA VAL A 5 -6.17 -1.37 -48.09
C VAL A 5 -5.83 -0.09 -47.32
N SER A 6 -6.66 0.25 -46.37
CA SER A 6 -6.62 1.49 -45.59
C SER A 6 -5.36 1.54 -44.72
N ALA A 7 -4.44 2.44 -45.01
CA ALA A 7 -3.15 2.65 -44.35
C ALA A 7 -3.23 3.01 -42.81
N PRO A 8 -4.32 3.51 -42.24
CA PRO A 8 -4.38 3.84 -40.78
C PRO A 8 -4.57 2.62 -39.87
N GLU A 9 -5.20 1.55 -40.29
CA GLU A 9 -5.41 0.34 -39.45
C GLU A 9 -4.11 -0.42 -39.19
N THR A 10 -3.30 -0.62 -40.21
CA THR A 10 -2.01 -1.34 -40.08
C THR A 10 -0.98 -0.63 -39.21
N LEU A 11 -0.95 0.71 -39.23
CA LEU A 11 -0.07 1.50 -38.35
C LEU A 11 -0.51 1.44 -36.87
N SER A 12 -1.82 1.38 -36.61
CA SER A 12 -2.37 1.20 -35.27
C SER A 12 -2.02 -0.19 -34.71
N GLU A 13 -2.21 -1.22 -35.50
CA GLU A 13 -1.86 -2.62 -35.14
C GLU A 13 -0.37 -2.79 -34.84
N THR A 14 0.51 -2.27 -35.68
CA THR A 14 1.96 -2.32 -35.48
C THR A 14 2.38 -1.59 -34.20
N ARG A 15 1.73 -0.47 -33.86
CA ARG A 15 1.99 0.26 -32.61
C ARG A 15 1.57 -0.55 -31.39
N THR A 16 0.39 -1.17 -31.43
CA THR A 16 -0.12 -2.03 -30.37
C THR A 16 0.79 -3.23 -30.16
N GLN A 17 1.17 -3.93 -31.22
CA GLN A 17 2.08 -5.07 -31.17
C GLN A 17 3.45 -4.70 -30.59
N THR A 18 4.02 -3.55 -30.99
CA THR A 18 5.31 -3.07 -30.45
C THR A 18 5.21 -2.76 -28.96
N ARG A 19 4.11 -2.12 -28.52
CA ARG A 19 3.88 -1.82 -27.10
C ARG A 19 3.76 -3.11 -26.28
N GLU A 20 3.01 -4.06 -26.78
CA GLU A 20 2.80 -5.35 -26.13
C GLU A 20 4.10 -6.16 -26.03
N LEU A 21 4.91 -6.21 -27.10
CA LEU A 21 6.23 -6.82 -27.09
C LEU A 21 7.13 -6.22 -25.99
N LEU A 22 7.18 -4.88 -25.90
CA LEU A 22 7.97 -4.18 -24.89
C LEU A 22 7.48 -4.52 -23.48
N LEU A 23 6.16 -4.57 -23.25
CA LEU A 23 5.58 -4.90 -21.94
C LEU A 23 5.84 -6.35 -21.53
N GLN A 24 5.66 -7.30 -22.45
CA GLN A 24 5.94 -8.71 -22.19
C GLN A 24 7.42 -8.95 -21.90
N THR A 25 8.31 -8.30 -22.67
CA THR A 25 9.75 -8.37 -22.42
C THR A 25 10.11 -7.79 -21.05
N ALA A 26 9.56 -6.62 -20.72
CA ALA A 26 9.79 -5.99 -19.41
C ALA A 26 9.28 -6.86 -18.25
N LEU A 27 8.07 -7.40 -18.36
CA LEU A 27 7.51 -8.31 -17.36
C LEU A 27 8.40 -9.53 -17.14
N SER A 28 8.84 -10.19 -18.22
CA SER A 28 9.75 -11.33 -18.14
C SER A 28 11.06 -10.99 -17.43
N MET A 29 11.66 -9.82 -17.73
CA MET A 29 12.90 -9.37 -17.07
C MET A 29 12.68 -9.09 -15.59
N LEU A 30 11.57 -8.43 -15.23
CA LEU A 30 11.22 -8.12 -13.84
C LEU A 30 10.97 -9.38 -13.01
N GLU A 31 10.28 -10.39 -13.58
CA GLU A 31 10.04 -11.67 -12.88
C GLU A 31 11.32 -12.49 -12.70
N GLN A 32 12.35 -12.25 -13.49
CA GLN A 32 13.70 -12.79 -13.29
C GLN A 32 14.54 -11.98 -12.29
N GLY A 33 13.98 -10.94 -11.68
CA GLY A 33 14.65 -10.05 -10.73
C GLY A 33 15.52 -8.99 -11.40
N TRP A 34 15.43 -8.83 -12.71
CA TRP A 34 16.17 -7.81 -13.45
C TRP A 34 15.33 -6.55 -13.62
N PHE A 35 15.82 -5.43 -13.11
CA PHE A 35 15.19 -4.12 -13.23
C PHE A 35 15.78 -3.35 -14.43
N PRO A 36 15.22 -3.50 -15.67
CA PRO A 36 15.86 -2.99 -16.88
C PRO A 36 15.76 -1.47 -17.01
N SER A 37 16.83 -0.86 -17.51
CA SER A 37 16.74 0.46 -18.14
C SER A 37 15.95 0.38 -19.45
N ILE A 38 15.45 1.52 -19.94
CA ILE A 38 14.76 1.56 -21.25
C ILE A 38 15.68 1.12 -22.41
N THR A 39 16.98 1.36 -22.26
CA THR A 39 17.98 0.90 -23.25
C THR A 39 18.15 -0.62 -23.25
N GLU A 40 18.21 -1.25 -22.06
CA GLU A 40 18.30 -2.71 -21.93
C GLU A 40 17.02 -3.38 -22.43
N LEU A 41 15.86 -2.81 -22.11
CA LEU A 41 14.58 -3.26 -22.64
C LEU A 41 14.55 -3.21 -24.19
N ALA A 42 15.00 -2.09 -24.78
CA ALA A 42 15.08 -1.93 -26.24
C ALA A 42 15.94 -3.02 -26.88
N ASN A 43 17.12 -3.28 -26.30
CA ASN A 43 18.02 -4.32 -26.79
C ASN A 43 17.41 -5.72 -26.67
N ALA A 44 16.80 -6.04 -25.52
CA ALA A 44 16.18 -7.34 -25.27
C ALA A 44 14.96 -7.61 -26.18
N SER A 45 14.20 -6.56 -26.51
CA SER A 45 13.01 -6.68 -27.37
C SER A 45 13.32 -6.53 -28.87
N GLY A 46 14.57 -6.24 -29.27
CA GLY A 46 14.94 -6.00 -30.66
C GLY A 46 14.36 -4.71 -31.27
N VAL A 47 13.94 -3.76 -30.42
CA VAL A 47 13.36 -2.49 -30.83
C VAL A 47 14.41 -1.38 -30.75
N SER A 48 14.32 -0.34 -31.58
CA SER A 48 15.24 0.79 -31.48
C SER A 48 15.03 1.55 -30.15
N ARG A 49 16.13 2.12 -29.59
CA ARG A 49 16.06 2.95 -28.37
C ARG A 49 15.06 4.09 -28.50
N ALA A 50 15.07 4.79 -29.65
CA ALA A 50 14.14 5.88 -29.91
C ALA A 50 12.67 5.42 -29.85
N THR A 51 12.40 4.22 -30.35
CA THR A 51 11.06 3.62 -30.29
C THR A 51 10.70 3.26 -28.86
N ALA A 52 11.58 2.61 -28.08
CA ALA A 52 11.31 2.26 -26.70
C ALA A 52 11.05 3.50 -25.80
N TYR A 53 11.88 4.54 -25.92
CA TYR A 53 11.69 5.79 -25.18
C TYR A 53 10.39 6.53 -25.56
N ARG A 54 9.88 6.36 -26.77
CA ARG A 54 8.60 6.93 -27.17
C ARG A 54 7.41 6.28 -26.45
N TYR A 55 7.50 4.98 -26.13
CA TYR A 55 6.48 4.26 -25.36
C TYR A 55 6.65 4.45 -23.86
N PHE A 56 7.88 4.40 -23.39
CA PHE A 56 8.23 4.47 -21.97
C PHE A 56 9.36 5.48 -21.78
N PRO A 57 9.03 6.74 -21.46
CA PRO A 57 10.03 7.80 -21.33
C PRO A 57 10.95 7.62 -20.11
N SER A 58 10.56 6.77 -19.14
CA SER A 58 11.34 6.47 -17.95
C SER A 58 11.07 5.05 -17.42
N GLN A 59 11.96 4.56 -16.56
CA GLN A 59 11.74 3.29 -15.85
C GLN A 59 10.48 3.34 -14.99
N ALA A 60 10.20 4.47 -14.35
CA ALA A 60 8.99 4.64 -13.54
C ALA A 60 7.72 4.50 -14.38
N ALA A 61 7.69 5.07 -15.59
CA ALA A 61 6.58 4.94 -16.52
C ALA A 61 6.39 3.49 -17.00
N LEU A 62 7.51 2.80 -17.32
CA LEU A 62 7.50 1.39 -17.69
C LEU A 62 6.91 0.52 -16.57
N VAL A 63 7.47 0.61 -15.37
CA VAL A 63 7.06 -0.22 -14.22
C VAL A 63 5.61 0.07 -13.85
N SER A 64 5.17 1.34 -13.87
CA SER A 64 3.76 1.68 -13.61
C SER A 64 2.83 0.97 -14.58
N THR A 65 3.17 0.99 -15.88
CA THR A 65 2.34 0.35 -16.90
C THR A 65 2.33 -1.17 -16.75
N VAL A 66 3.49 -1.80 -16.47
CA VAL A 66 3.57 -3.25 -16.26
C VAL A 66 2.72 -3.66 -15.06
N VAL A 67 2.80 -2.94 -13.94
CA VAL A 67 2.00 -3.24 -12.75
C VAL A 67 0.51 -3.04 -12.99
N ASP A 68 0.12 -1.96 -13.65
CA ASP A 68 -1.30 -1.67 -13.95
C ASP A 68 -1.91 -2.78 -14.83
N GLU A 69 -1.18 -3.29 -15.81
CA GLU A 69 -1.64 -4.39 -16.65
C GLU A 69 -1.63 -5.74 -15.90
N SER A 70 -0.58 -6.01 -15.12
CA SER A 70 -0.47 -7.25 -14.33
C SER A 70 -1.56 -7.35 -13.27
N LEU A 71 -1.89 -6.26 -12.60
CA LEU A 71 -2.89 -6.20 -11.54
C LEU A 71 -4.28 -5.73 -12.00
N GLY A 72 -4.49 -5.52 -13.30
CA GLY A 72 -5.75 -4.97 -13.84
C GLY A 72 -7.03 -5.56 -13.21
N PRO A 73 -7.21 -6.90 -13.15
CA PRO A 73 -8.37 -7.50 -12.49
C PRO A 73 -8.50 -7.16 -11.00
N VAL A 74 -7.37 -7.11 -10.25
CA VAL A 74 -7.37 -6.75 -8.83
C VAL A 74 -7.84 -5.31 -8.64
N LEU A 75 -7.44 -4.42 -9.55
CA LEU A 75 -7.83 -3.01 -9.51
C LEU A 75 -9.34 -2.83 -9.73
N GLN A 76 -10.00 -3.79 -10.36
CA GLN A 76 -11.44 -3.78 -10.63
C GLN A 76 -12.24 -4.62 -9.62
N TRP A 77 -11.60 -5.18 -8.59
CA TRP A 77 -12.27 -5.99 -7.60
C TRP A 77 -13.47 -5.27 -6.96
N GLN A 78 -14.58 -5.99 -6.85
CA GLN A 78 -15.80 -5.59 -6.16
C GLN A 78 -16.18 -6.67 -5.16
N PRO A 79 -16.52 -6.31 -3.91
CA PRO A 79 -16.90 -7.29 -2.90
C PRO A 79 -18.25 -7.93 -3.22
N THR A 80 -18.36 -9.24 -3.02
CA THR A 80 -19.62 -10.00 -3.09
C THR A 80 -20.18 -10.28 -1.70
N SER A 81 -19.31 -10.31 -0.69
CA SER A 81 -19.66 -10.56 0.70
C SER A 81 -20.28 -9.34 1.39
N THR A 82 -21.06 -9.57 2.45
CA THR A 82 -21.77 -8.54 3.22
C THR A 82 -21.05 -8.12 4.51
N SER A 83 -20.29 -9.04 5.13
CA SER A 83 -19.55 -8.75 6.36
C SER A 83 -18.13 -8.25 6.07
N VAL A 84 -17.58 -7.43 6.97
CA VAL A 84 -16.21 -6.89 6.85
C VAL A 84 -15.18 -8.00 6.81
N GLU A 85 -15.26 -8.99 7.70
CA GLU A 85 -14.29 -10.09 7.77
C GLU A 85 -14.30 -10.91 6.47
N ALA A 86 -15.50 -11.21 5.95
CA ALA A 86 -15.61 -11.93 4.68
C ALA A 86 -15.07 -11.12 3.50
N ARG A 87 -15.35 -9.81 3.42
CA ARG A 87 -14.81 -8.94 2.36
C ARG A 87 -13.29 -8.81 2.40
N VAL A 88 -12.72 -8.68 3.60
CA VAL A 88 -11.26 -8.62 3.75
C VAL A 88 -10.63 -9.94 3.27
N ASN A 89 -11.16 -11.09 3.70
CA ASN A 89 -10.66 -12.39 3.24
C ASN A 89 -10.85 -12.57 1.73
N GLU A 90 -11.99 -12.19 1.17
CA GLU A 90 -12.28 -12.22 -0.26
C GLU A 90 -11.27 -11.38 -1.06
N LEU A 91 -10.95 -10.17 -0.59
CA LEU A 91 -9.93 -9.32 -1.21
C LEU A 91 -8.55 -9.98 -1.18
N LEU A 92 -8.14 -10.54 -0.04
CA LEU A 92 -6.85 -11.19 0.12
C LEU A 92 -6.72 -12.43 -0.78
N ASP A 93 -7.75 -13.27 -0.82
CA ASP A 93 -7.79 -14.47 -1.65
C ASP A 93 -7.82 -14.16 -3.15
N PHE A 94 -8.40 -13.04 -3.53
CA PHE A 94 -8.45 -12.59 -4.91
C PHE A 94 -7.13 -11.93 -5.37
N ALA A 95 -6.55 -11.10 -4.51
CA ALA A 95 -5.40 -10.28 -4.88
C ALA A 95 -4.06 -11.00 -4.77
N TYR A 96 -3.81 -11.72 -3.67
CA TYR A 96 -2.48 -12.25 -3.40
C TYR A 96 -1.99 -13.34 -4.37
N PRO A 97 -2.82 -14.27 -4.88
CA PRO A 97 -2.33 -15.21 -5.89
C PRO A 97 -1.81 -14.51 -7.15
N ARG A 98 -2.45 -13.38 -7.53
CA ARG A 98 -1.99 -12.58 -8.67
C ARG A 98 -0.77 -11.74 -8.34
N MET A 99 -0.70 -11.21 -7.12
CA MET A 99 0.49 -10.50 -6.63
C MET A 99 1.71 -11.43 -6.56
N GLU A 100 1.52 -12.67 -6.14
CA GLU A 100 2.56 -13.71 -6.15
C GLU A 100 3.05 -14.01 -7.56
N GLN A 101 2.14 -14.14 -8.51
CA GLN A 101 2.47 -14.38 -9.92
C GLN A 101 3.30 -13.23 -10.54
N HIS A 102 3.11 -12.00 -10.07
CA HIS A 102 3.75 -10.79 -10.58
C HIS A 102 4.62 -10.10 -9.52
N GLU A 103 5.25 -10.89 -8.67
CA GLU A 103 6.03 -10.38 -7.54
C GLU A 103 7.22 -9.53 -8.00
N GLY A 104 7.91 -9.90 -9.08
CA GLY A 104 9.03 -9.16 -9.62
C GLY A 104 8.64 -7.75 -10.04
N ALA A 105 7.52 -7.61 -10.76
CA ALA A 105 6.98 -6.30 -11.16
C ALA A 105 6.60 -5.44 -9.94
N LEU A 106 6.01 -6.04 -8.92
CA LEU A 106 5.63 -5.33 -7.69
C LEU A 106 6.84 -4.88 -6.86
N ARG A 107 7.89 -5.70 -6.79
CA ARG A 107 9.16 -5.33 -6.15
C ARG A 107 9.85 -4.18 -6.88
N ALA A 108 9.83 -4.19 -8.22
CA ALA A 108 10.32 -3.07 -9.02
C ALA A 108 9.52 -1.78 -8.76
N ALA A 109 8.21 -1.87 -8.59
CA ALA A 109 7.36 -0.74 -8.23
C ALA A 109 7.72 -0.16 -6.84
N LEU A 110 8.00 -1.01 -5.88
CA LEU A 110 8.49 -0.58 -4.56
C LEU A 110 9.85 0.12 -4.67
N GLN A 111 10.77 -0.42 -5.47
CA GLN A 111 12.08 0.19 -5.73
C GLN A 111 11.95 1.59 -6.36
N VAL A 112 11.09 1.75 -7.39
CA VAL A 112 10.79 3.06 -8.00
C VAL A 112 10.29 4.04 -6.96
N ALA A 113 9.35 3.63 -6.13
CA ALA A 113 8.77 4.51 -5.11
C ALA A 113 9.79 4.96 -4.06
N LEU A 114 10.67 4.06 -3.61
CA LEU A 114 11.75 4.38 -2.67
C LEU A 114 12.80 5.30 -3.31
N HIS A 115 13.14 5.06 -4.58
CA HIS A 115 14.06 5.91 -5.33
C HIS A 115 13.52 7.33 -5.53
N GLN A 116 12.24 7.47 -5.91
CA GLN A 116 11.59 8.77 -6.03
C GLN A 116 11.56 9.51 -4.69
N TRP A 117 11.23 8.84 -3.59
CA TRP A 117 11.29 9.43 -2.25
C TRP A 117 12.68 9.93 -1.91
N ALA A 118 13.75 9.14 -2.19
CA ALA A 118 15.13 9.53 -1.93
C ALA A 118 15.54 10.76 -2.75
N ASN A 119 15.15 10.81 -4.04
CA ASN A 119 15.44 11.95 -4.92
C ASN A 119 14.73 13.24 -4.45
N GLU A 120 13.47 13.14 -4.01
CA GLU A 120 12.74 14.27 -3.44
C GLU A 120 13.46 14.82 -2.18
N ARG A 121 13.90 13.94 -1.28
CA ARG A 121 14.65 14.35 -0.07
C ARG A 121 15.99 14.98 -0.40
N ALA A 122 16.68 14.48 -1.41
CA ALA A 122 17.96 15.03 -1.89
C ALA A 122 17.78 16.29 -2.75
N ARG A 123 16.56 16.79 -2.95
CA ARG A 123 16.22 17.92 -3.84
C ARG A 123 16.76 17.74 -5.27
N ARG A 124 16.92 16.50 -5.70
CA ARG A 124 17.22 16.16 -7.10
C ARG A 124 15.91 16.18 -7.86
N ALA A 125 15.62 17.31 -8.50
CA ALA A 125 14.45 17.41 -9.36
C ALA A 125 14.56 16.36 -10.46
N GLN A 126 13.58 15.45 -10.52
CA GLN A 126 13.37 14.59 -11.65
C GLN A 126 12.02 15.00 -12.26
N ASP A 127 12.02 15.23 -13.55
CA ASP A 127 10.80 15.58 -14.30
C ASP A 127 10.00 14.29 -14.63
N GLU A 128 9.92 13.40 -13.64
CA GLU A 128 9.23 12.12 -13.77
C GLU A 128 7.89 12.14 -13.02
N PRO A 129 6.81 11.61 -13.63
CA PRO A 129 5.55 11.45 -12.92
C PRO A 129 5.73 10.59 -11.66
N LYS A 130 5.11 11.02 -10.56
CA LYS A 130 5.12 10.25 -9.31
C LYS A 130 4.43 8.90 -9.52
N TYR A 131 5.06 7.83 -9.05
CA TYR A 131 4.45 6.51 -9.02
C TYR A 131 3.21 6.52 -8.12
N ARG A 132 2.04 6.20 -8.69
CA ARG A 132 0.76 6.23 -7.98
C ARG A 132 0.55 4.98 -7.14
N ARG A 133 0.34 5.15 -5.83
CA ARG A 133 0.08 4.07 -4.86
C ARG A 133 -1.38 4.01 -4.36
N GLY A 134 -2.32 4.62 -5.07
CA GLY A 134 -3.68 4.88 -4.57
C GLY A 134 -4.63 3.67 -4.51
N ASN A 135 -4.34 2.59 -5.24
CA ASN A 135 -5.28 1.47 -5.39
C ASN A 135 -5.54 0.71 -4.08
N ARG A 136 -4.52 0.51 -3.26
CA ARG A 136 -4.61 -0.13 -1.94
C ARG A 136 -5.67 0.55 -1.05
N ARG A 137 -5.62 1.88 -0.96
CA ARG A 137 -6.59 2.65 -0.16
C ARG A 137 -8.02 2.40 -0.61
N ARG A 138 -8.29 2.49 -1.91
CA ARG A 138 -9.63 2.26 -2.48
C ARG A 138 -10.17 0.85 -2.17
N LEU A 139 -9.35 -0.18 -2.39
CA LEU A 139 -9.76 -1.58 -2.17
C LEU A 139 -10.08 -1.85 -0.71
N LEU A 140 -9.24 -1.38 0.21
CA LEU A 140 -9.45 -1.56 1.65
C LEU A 140 -10.64 -0.73 2.16
N THR A 141 -10.86 0.47 1.63
CA THR A 141 -12.07 1.25 1.95
C THR A 141 -13.34 0.51 1.55
N LEU A 142 -13.36 -0.12 0.36
CA LEU A 142 -14.48 -0.99 -0.07
C LEU A 142 -14.67 -2.20 0.85
N ALA A 143 -13.58 -2.79 1.33
CA ALA A 143 -13.66 -3.96 2.20
C ALA A 143 -14.25 -3.62 3.58
N VAL A 144 -13.94 -2.46 4.15
CA VAL A 144 -14.43 -2.04 5.48
C VAL A 144 -15.74 -1.26 5.46
N GLU A 145 -16.25 -0.92 4.29
CA GLU A 145 -17.46 -0.11 4.11
C GLU A 145 -18.72 -0.65 4.85
N PRO A 146 -18.93 -1.97 5.04
CA PRO A 146 -20.08 -2.47 5.83
C PRO A 146 -20.10 -1.94 7.27
N MET A 147 -18.96 -1.60 7.87
CA MET A 147 -18.92 -1.01 9.21
C MET A 147 -19.64 0.35 9.24
N VAL A 148 -19.35 1.19 8.24
CA VAL A 148 -19.97 2.52 8.14
C VAL A 148 -21.48 2.39 7.90
N ARG A 149 -21.89 1.45 7.04
CA ARG A 149 -23.32 1.15 6.83
C ARG A 149 -24.03 0.66 8.09
N ALA A 150 -23.31 -0.06 8.95
CA ALA A 150 -23.83 -0.52 10.25
C ALA A 150 -23.80 0.56 11.33
N GLY A 151 -23.45 1.82 11.02
CA GLY A 151 -23.44 2.94 11.94
C GLY A 151 -22.17 3.07 12.78
N VAL A 152 -21.11 2.33 12.46
CA VAL A 152 -19.79 2.53 13.11
C VAL A 152 -19.19 3.85 12.60
N ASP A 153 -18.54 4.59 13.51
CA ASP A 153 -17.85 5.84 13.18
C ASP A 153 -16.90 5.64 11.99
N PRO A 154 -17.02 6.46 10.93
CA PRO A 154 -16.12 6.40 9.76
C PRO A 154 -14.63 6.46 10.12
N ALA A 155 -14.24 7.17 11.20
CA ALA A 155 -12.86 7.25 11.65
C ALA A 155 -12.34 5.89 12.16
N VAL A 156 -13.20 5.07 12.78
CA VAL A 156 -12.86 3.70 13.20
C VAL A 156 -12.67 2.79 11.99
N ALA A 157 -13.54 2.89 11.00
CA ALA A 157 -13.43 2.13 9.75
C ALA A 157 -12.15 2.53 8.96
N GLU A 158 -11.86 3.83 8.89
CA GLU A 158 -10.63 4.32 8.24
C GLU A 158 -9.37 3.82 8.97
N ARG A 159 -9.34 3.84 10.30
CA ARG A 159 -8.23 3.30 11.10
C ARG A 159 -8.03 1.81 10.83
N LEU A 160 -9.10 1.03 10.72
CA LEU A 160 -9.00 -0.38 10.35
C LEU A 160 -8.43 -0.55 8.94
N ALA A 161 -8.89 0.23 7.96
CA ALA A 161 -8.35 0.19 6.59
C ALA A 161 -6.86 0.56 6.56
N GLN A 162 -6.42 1.53 7.36
CA GLN A 162 -5.01 1.90 7.51
C GLN A 162 -4.19 0.75 8.12
N ALA A 163 -4.67 0.09 9.17
CA ALA A 163 -4.01 -1.06 9.78
C ALA A 163 -3.92 -2.24 8.80
N LEU A 164 -5.02 -2.57 8.10
CA LEU A 164 -5.04 -3.60 7.07
C LEU A 164 -4.09 -3.28 5.90
N SER A 165 -3.81 -2.01 5.63
CA SER A 165 -2.89 -1.62 4.56
C SER A 165 -1.44 -2.05 4.80
N LEU A 166 -1.06 -2.31 6.05
CA LEU A 166 0.24 -2.91 6.39
C LEU A 166 0.31 -4.40 6.03
N LEU A 167 -0.85 -5.05 5.96
CA LEU A 167 -0.99 -6.46 5.63
C LEU A 167 -1.32 -6.71 4.15
N TYR A 168 -1.50 -5.65 3.37
CA TYR A 168 -1.89 -5.74 1.96
C TYR A 168 -0.84 -5.06 1.07
N GLY A 169 -0.06 -5.84 0.35
CA GLY A 169 0.90 -5.33 -0.63
C GLY A 169 2.29 -5.95 -0.52
N THR A 170 3.19 -5.44 -1.35
CA THR A 170 4.56 -5.93 -1.52
C THR A 170 5.37 -5.85 -0.23
N GLU A 171 5.12 -4.86 0.62
CA GLU A 171 5.84 -4.67 1.89
C GLU A 171 5.61 -5.84 2.84
N ALA A 172 4.38 -6.37 2.92
CA ALA A 172 4.07 -7.56 3.70
C ALA A 172 4.77 -8.82 3.13
N MET A 173 4.84 -8.93 1.79
CA MET A 173 5.56 -10.02 1.12
C MET A 173 7.05 -9.96 1.45
N VAL A 174 7.69 -8.78 1.36
CA VAL A 174 9.10 -8.60 1.72
C VAL A 174 9.37 -9.05 3.17
N VAL A 175 8.53 -8.62 4.13
CA VAL A 175 8.73 -8.99 5.53
C VAL A 175 8.56 -10.49 5.74
N LEU A 176 7.46 -11.07 5.29
CA LEU A 176 7.12 -12.45 5.62
C LEU A 176 7.87 -13.49 4.77
N LYS A 177 8.16 -13.19 3.50
CA LYS A 177 8.88 -14.12 2.61
C LYS A 177 10.40 -13.96 2.73
N ASP A 178 10.95 -12.73 2.72
CA ASP A 178 12.41 -12.55 2.68
C ASP A 178 13.02 -12.61 4.06
N ILE A 179 12.38 -12.04 5.11
CA ILE A 179 12.92 -12.04 6.46
C ILE A 179 12.57 -13.33 7.20
N TRP A 180 11.32 -13.81 7.08
CA TRP A 180 10.85 -14.99 7.78
C TRP A 180 10.96 -16.30 6.96
N GLY A 181 11.25 -16.20 5.65
CA GLY A 181 11.40 -17.35 4.77
C GLY A 181 10.11 -18.15 4.53
N LEU A 182 8.94 -17.51 4.68
CA LEU A 182 7.67 -18.20 4.55
C LEU A 182 7.35 -18.50 3.07
N ASP A 183 6.86 -19.71 2.80
CA ASP A 183 6.23 -20.01 1.53
C ASP A 183 4.88 -19.28 1.39
N PHE A 184 4.32 -19.29 0.18
CA PHE A 184 3.06 -18.55 -0.11
C PHE A 184 1.89 -19.02 0.78
N ARG A 185 1.77 -20.29 1.06
CA ARG A 185 0.71 -20.84 1.91
C ARG A 185 0.86 -20.36 3.36
N GLN A 186 2.07 -20.41 3.90
CA GLN A 186 2.39 -19.93 5.24
C GLN A 186 2.15 -18.43 5.35
N PHE A 187 2.60 -17.67 4.33
CA PHE A 187 2.34 -16.24 4.19
C PHE A 187 0.84 -15.93 4.27
N MET A 188 0.02 -16.59 3.44
CA MET A 188 -1.44 -16.38 3.42
C MET A 188 -2.10 -16.72 4.77
N ASN A 189 -1.64 -17.76 5.45
CA ASN A 189 -2.14 -18.11 6.78
C ASN A 189 -1.89 -17.00 7.80
N VAL A 190 -0.68 -16.43 7.82
CA VAL A 190 -0.32 -15.32 8.72
C VAL A 190 -1.15 -14.07 8.39
N ILE A 191 -1.22 -13.68 7.12
CA ILE A 191 -1.95 -12.50 6.68
C ILE A 191 -3.44 -12.61 7.04
N LYS A 192 -4.09 -13.73 6.77
CA LYS A 192 -5.49 -13.94 7.10
C LYS A 192 -5.74 -13.94 8.60
N TRP A 193 -4.89 -14.62 9.38
CA TRP A 193 -4.97 -14.62 10.84
C TRP A 193 -4.89 -13.21 11.42
N MET A 194 -3.89 -12.40 10.98
CA MET A 194 -3.71 -11.03 11.44
C MET A 194 -4.90 -10.15 11.02
N SER A 195 -5.35 -10.26 9.79
CA SER A 195 -6.47 -9.46 9.27
C SER A 195 -7.77 -9.76 10.02
N SER A 196 -8.08 -11.05 10.27
CA SER A 196 -9.24 -11.45 11.08
C SER A 196 -9.14 -10.99 12.52
N ALA A 197 -7.95 -11.01 13.13
CA ALA A 197 -7.73 -10.51 14.48
C ALA A 197 -8.00 -8.99 14.57
N LEU A 198 -7.49 -8.21 13.60
CA LEU A 198 -7.73 -6.77 13.54
C LEU A 198 -9.20 -6.43 13.35
N VAL A 199 -9.89 -7.12 12.44
CA VAL A 199 -11.33 -6.91 12.20
C VAL A 199 -12.13 -7.20 13.47
N ARG A 200 -11.93 -8.36 14.11
CA ARG A 200 -12.64 -8.73 15.33
C ARG A 200 -12.39 -7.78 16.48
N ALA A 201 -11.12 -7.39 16.71
CA ALA A 201 -10.76 -6.44 17.75
C ALA A 201 -11.45 -5.08 17.52
N THR A 202 -11.47 -4.59 16.27
CA THR A 202 -12.11 -3.31 15.94
C THR A 202 -13.62 -3.36 16.12
N LEU A 203 -14.29 -4.46 15.71
CA LEU A 203 -15.73 -4.62 15.87
C LEU A 203 -16.12 -4.74 17.36
N ALA A 204 -15.33 -5.44 18.19
CA ALA A 204 -15.57 -5.54 19.61
C ALA A 204 -15.46 -4.17 20.29
N GLN A 205 -14.46 -3.34 19.93
CA GLN A 205 -14.32 -1.98 20.46
C GLN A 205 -15.49 -1.09 20.05
N ALA A 206 -15.96 -1.17 18.80
CA ALA A 206 -17.08 -0.39 18.31
C ALA A 206 -18.39 -0.78 19.02
N GLY A 207 -18.63 -2.07 19.24
CA GLY A 207 -19.81 -2.57 19.97
C GLY A 207 -19.80 -2.18 21.45
N GLY A 208 -18.62 -2.21 22.10
CA GLY A 208 -18.48 -1.79 23.50
C GLY A 208 -18.72 -0.29 23.71
N ALA A 209 -18.30 0.56 22.77
CA ALA A 209 -18.52 1.99 22.80
C ALA A 209 -20.01 2.36 22.64
N ALA A 210 -20.75 1.62 21.78
CA ALA A 210 -22.19 1.81 21.60
C ALA A 210 -23.00 1.42 22.85
N GLY A 211 -22.55 0.40 23.61
CA GLY A 211 -23.18 -0.01 24.88
C GLY A 211 -22.92 0.94 26.04
N ALA A 212 -21.77 1.63 26.08
CA ALA A 212 -21.41 2.56 27.13
C ALA A 212 -22.08 3.95 26.99
N GLY A 213 -22.50 4.35 25.78
CA GLY A 213 -23.21 5.59 25.50
C GLY A 213 -24.71 5.56 25.82
N GLY A 214 -25.32 4.36 25.96
CA GLY A 214 -26.75 4.18 26.22
C GLY A 214 -27.12 4.20 27.69
N GLY A 215 -26.18 4.28 28.64
CA GLY A 215 -26.40 4.18 30.06
C GLY A 215 -26.41 5.51 30.87
N ALA A 216 -26.23 6.67 30.20
CA ALA A 216 -26.03 7.93 30.92
C ALA A 216 -27.23 8.89 30.94
N GLU A 217 -28.41 8.48 30.48
CA GLU A 217 -29.63 9.31 30.57
C GLU A 217 -30.75 8.61 31.31
N ALA A 218 -30.58 8.35 32.60
CA ALA A 218 -31.70 8.13 33.52
C ALA A 218 -31.23 8.37 34.96
N GLY A 219 -31.25 9.61 35.43
CA GLY A 219 -30.98 9.89 36.84
C GLY A 219 -30.72 11.33 37.16
N ALA A 220 -31.54 12.28 36.68
CA ALA A 220 -31.57 13.63 37.21
C ALA A 220 -32.74 13.75 38.20
N GLY A 221 -32.46 13.72 39.46
CA GLY A 221 -33.45 14.00 40.51
C GLY A 221 -32.78 14.16 41.87
N GLY A 222 -32.64 15.41 42.37
CA GLY A 222 -32.69 15.72 43.79
C GLY A 222 -31.42 16.22 44.44
N ALA A 223 -31.31 17.54 44.54
CA ALA A 223 -31.00 18.37 45.70
C ALA A 223 -29.84 18.06 46.64
N GLY A 224 -29.02 19.10 46.90
CA GLY A 224 -28.30 19.22 48.15
C GLY A 224 -27.05 20.09 48.09
N VAL A 225 -27.21 21.35 48.52
CA VAL A 225 -26.24 22.40 48.79
C VAL A 225 -25.21 21.95 49.82
N ALA A 226 -23.92 22.20 49.61
CA ALA A 226 -23.03 22.64 50.71
C ALA A 226 -21.74 23.23 50.11
N GLU A 227 -21.54 24.48 50.49
CA GLU A 227 -20.36 25.33 50.43
C GLU A 227 -19.19 24.76 51.24
N GLY A 228 -17.96 25.03 50.83
CA GLY A 228 -16.79 24.82 51.66
C GLY A 228 -15.46 25.09 50.96
N ALA A 229 -14.93 26.26 51.20
CA ALA A 229 -13.66 26.81 50.72
C ALA A 229 -12.40 26.07 51.20
N ALA A 230 -11.29 26.23 50.48
CA ALA A 230 -9.95 26.73 50.86
C ALA A 230 -8.90 26.21 49.88
N GLN A 231 -8.29 27.04 49.09
CA GLN A 231 -6.96 27.70 49.16
C GLN A 231 -5.77 26.89 49.68
N GLY A 232 -4.67 26.92 48.89
CA GLY A 232 -3.27 26.64 49.27
C GLY A 232 -2.49 26.06 48.11
N ALA A 233 -1.84 26.77 47.30
CA ALA A 233 -0.54 27.43 47.18
C ALA A 233 0.67 26.55 47.60
N ALA A 234 1.61 26.38 46.65
CA ALA A 234 3.05 26.65 46.71
C ALA A 234 3.79 25.82 45.65
N GLU A 235 4.33 26.44 44.73
CA GLU A 235 5.71 26.72 44.30
C GLU A 235 6.82 25.83 44.89
N GLY A 236 7.73 25.38 44.02
CA GLY A 236 8.99 24.77 44.41
C GLY A 236 9.89 24.54 43.20
N THR A 237 10.67 25.56 42.87
CA THR A 237 11.81 25.64 41.97
C THR A 237 13.01 24.80 42.43
N ALA A 238 13.89 24.47 41.51
CA ALA A 238 15.37 24.55 41.44
C ALA A 238 15.95 23.30 40.78
N GLU A 239 16.62 23.45 39.67
CA GLU A 239 18.05 23.78 39.41
C GLU A 239 19.08 22.74 39.90
N GLY A 240 19.97 22.40 38.98
CA GLY A 240 21.37 22.02 39.25
C GLY A 240 21.83 20.74 38.60
N THR A 241 22.59 20.81 37.71
CA THR A 241 23.98 21.03 37.37
C THR A 241 24.63 19.80 36.69
N ALA A 242 25.23 20.05 35.59
CA ALA A 242 26.36 19.59 34.83
C ALA A 242 27.47 18.75 35.53
N ALA A 243 28.08 17.83 34.73
CA ALA A 243 29.53 17.58 34.54
C ALA A 243 29.68 16.25 33.82
N ALA A 244 30.22 16.13 32.63
CA ALA A 244 31.62 16.23 32.19
C ALA A 244 32.47 14.97 32.49
N GLY A 245 33.04 14.39 31.44
CA GLY A 245 34.13 13.42 31.44
C GLY A 245 33.80 12.25 30.54
N GLY A 246 34.36 12.01 29.38
CA GLY A 246 35.74 12.07 28.97
C GLY A 246 36.33 10.67 28.92
N GLY A 247 36.64 10.13 27.74
CA GLY A 247 37.44 8.92 27.66
C GLY A 247 37.37 8.22 26.31
N ALA A 248 38.35 8.43 25.50
CA ALA A 248 38.67 7.77 24.24
C ALA A 248 39.32 6.38 24.47
N ALA A 249 39.17 5.50 23.45
CA ALA A 249 40.17 4.58 22.88
C ALA A 249 39.41 3.57 22.01
N ARG A 250 39.62 3.48 20.68
CA ARG A 250 40.60 2.66 19.94
C ARG A 250 40.56 1.18 20.38
N GLU A 251 40.20 0.22 19.52
CA GLU A 251 41.01 -0.41 18.45
C GLU A 251 40.19 -1.54 17.81
N GLN A 252 40.22 -1.62 16.50
CA GLN A 252 40.52 -2.74 15.58
C GLN A 252 40.10 -4.19 15.98
N VAL A 253 39.22 -4.82 15.25
CA VAL A 253 39.54 -5.82 14.21
C VAL A 253 38.42 -5.84 13.19
#